data_1e7cfbb48827f25853984695a34859dd
#
_entry.id   1e7cfbb48827f25853984695a34859dd
#
_cell.length_a   1.000
_cell.length_b   1.000
_cell.length_c   1.000
_cell.angle_alpha   90.00
_cell.angle_beta   90.00
_cell.angle_gamma   90.00
#
_symmetry.space_group_name_H-M   'P 1'
#
loop_
_entity.id
_entity.type
_entity.pdbx_description
1 polymer ?
#
loop_
_entity_poly.entity_id
_entity_poly.type
_entity_poly.pdbx_seq_one_letter_code
_entity_poly.pdbx_strand_id
1 'polypeptide(L)'
;MSAEKPVLETVEQPWSTALVLVCSECDGGRGIELAHRMKDAMKAAGHKKDVRVARVRCLGICPKRGVAVTIAGPARQTQSVVITGKDHAAVEALGAVILPG
;
A
#
# COMPACT_ATOMS: atom_id res chain seq x y z
N MET A 1 -26.65 21.22 -26.60
CA MET A 1 -26.09 20.84 -25.30
C MET A 1 -24.57 20.89 -25.33
N SER A 2 -24.00 21.71 -24.53
CA SER A 2 -22.56 21.81 -24.49
C SER A 2 -22.01 20.83 -23.47
N ALA A 3 -21.12 19.98 -23.87
CA ALA A 3 -20.38 19.13 -22.95
C ALA A 3 -19.28 19.96 -22.35
N GLU A 4 -19.20 19.99 -21.05
CA GLU A 4 -18.09 20.66 -20.39
C GLU A 4 -16.82 19.85 -20.66
N LYS A 5 -15.73 20.57 -20.95
CA LYS A 5 -14.44 19.89 -21.07
C LYS A 5 -13.98 19.47 -19.70
N PRO A 6 -13.45 18.26 -19.58
CA PRO A 6 -12.89 17.83 -18.30
C PRO A 6 -11.73 18.76 -17.90
N VAL A 7 -11.69 19.09 -16.62
CA VAL A 7 -10.63 19.92 -16.07
C VAL A 7 -9.83 19.09 -15.07
N LEU A 8 -8.53 19.07 -15.24
CA LEU A 8 -7.64 18.39 -14.33
C LEU A 8 -6.99 19.41 -13.42
N GLU A 9 -7.17 19.20 -12.13
CA GLU A 9 -6.58 20.05 -11.12
C GLU A 9 -5.53 19.26 -10.36
N THR A 10 -4.34 19.80 -10.27
CA THR A 10 -3.27 19.16 -9.51
C THR A 10 -3.46 19.49 -8.03
N VAL A 11 -3.54 18.48 -7.23
CA VAL A 11 -3.65 18.65 -5.78
C VAL A 11 -2.46 18.00 -5.10
N GLU A 12 -2.14 18.48 -3.92
CA GLU A 12 -1.04 17.95 -3.15
C GLU A 12 -1.47 16.63 -2.49
N GLN A 13 -0.65 15.61 -2.63
CA GLN A 13 -0.93 14.31 -2.02
C GLN A 13 -0.64 14.33 -0.53
N PRO A 14 -1.49 13.71 0.30
CA PRO A 14 -1.30 13.72 1.75
C PRO A 14 -0.19 12.77 2.22
N TRP A 15 0.17 11.77 1.42
CA TRP A 15 1.21 10.81 1.83
C TRP A 15 2.59 11.33 1.42
N SER A 16 3.32 11.83 2.40
CA SER A 16 4.66 12.37 2.16
C SER A 16 5.75 11.30 2.20
N THR A 17 5.48 10.16 2.86
CA THR A 17 6.45 9.08 3.00
C THR A 17 6.18 7.95 2.03
N ALA A 18 4.96 7.41 2.03
CA ALA A 18 4.66 6.27 1.17
C ALA A 18 3.17 6.09 0.92
N LEU A 19 2.86 5.59 -0.27
CA LEU A 19 1.56 5.03 -0.61
C LEU A 19 1.77 3.53 -0.74
N VAL A 20 1.06 2.74 0.06
CA VAL A 20 1.19 1.30 0.10
C VAL A 20 -0.08 0.67 -0.45
N LEU A 21 0.03 -0.04 -1.56
CA LEU A 21 -1.10 -0.70 -2.22
C LEU A 21 -1.00 -2.20 -1.96
N VAL A 22 -2.03 -2.74 -1.32
CA VAL A 22 -2.06 -4.16 -0.95
C VAL A 22 -3.13 -4.87 -1.77
N CYS A 23 -2.74 -5.93 -2.46
CA CYS A 23 -3.67 -6.73 -3.26
C CYS A 23 -4.64 -7.49 -2.35
N SER A 24 -5.92 -7.17 -2.47
CA SER A 24 -6.95 -7.76 -1.61
C SER A 24 -7.33 -9.19 -2.01
N GLU A 25 -7.06 -9.59 -3.25
CA GLU A 25 -7.45 -10.90 -3.75
C GLU A 25 -6.35 -11.94 -3.65
N CYS A 26 -5.15 -11.55 -3.25
CA CYS A 26 -4.05 -12.48 -3.10
C CYS A 26 -4.29 -13.44 -1.93
N ASP A 27 -3.85 -14.68 -2.12
CA ASP A 27 -3.82 -15.69 -1.07
C ASP A 27 -5.16 -15.87 -0.34
N GLY A 28 -6.23 -16.02 -1.14
CA GLY A 28 -7.57 -16.26 -0.59
C GLY A 28 -8.15 -15.09 0.17
N GLY A 29 -7.74 -13.88 -0.14
CA GLY A 29 -8.24 -12.68 0.53
C GLY A 29 -7.40 -12.25 1.74
N ARG A 30 -6.29 -12.90 1.98
CA ARG A 30 -5.38 -12.59 3.08
C ARG A 30 -4.89 -11.15 3.00
N GLY A 31 -4.84 -10.58 1.81
CA GLY A 31 -4.43 -9.19 1.62
C GLY A 31 -5.31 -8.19 2.34
N ILE A 32 -6.59 -8.52 2.54
CA ILE A 32 -7.53 -7.66 3.26
C ILE A 32 -7.07 -7.49 4.72
N GLU A 33 -6.77 -8.60 5.36
CA GLU A 33 -6.31 -8.60 6.76
C GLU A 33 -4.93 -7.95 6.88
N LEU A 34 -4.05 -8.23 5.93
CA LEU A 34 -2.71 -7.63 5.93
C LEU A 34 -2.79 -6.12 5.80
N ALA A 35 -3.64 -5.61 4.90
CA ALA A 35 -3.83 -4.18 4.73
C ALA A 35 -4.33 -3.51 6.01
N HIS A 36 -5.27 -4.16 6.67
CA HIS A 36 -5.82 -3.67 7.93
C HIS A 36 -4.75 -3.58 9.02
N ARG A 37 -3.94 -4.63 9.15
CA ARG A 37 -2.85 -4.66 10.12
C ARG A 37 -1.76 -3.64 9.80
N MET A 38 -1.48 -3.42 8.52
CA MET A 38 -0.52 -2.39 8.11
C MET A 38 -1.01 -1.00 8.46
N LYS A 39 -2.29 -0.72 8.26
CA LYS A 39 -2.88 0.55 8.66
C LYS A 39 -2.72 0.79 10.16
N ASP A 40 -3.04 -0.21 10.95
CA ASP A 40 -2.94 -0.11 12.41
C ASP A 40 -1.48 0.08 12.85
N ALA A 41 -0.56 -0.63 12.22
CA ALA A 41 0.87 -0.51 12.55
C ALA A 41 1.41 0.88 12.22
N MET A 42 1.03 1.44 11.08
CA MET A 42 1.47 2.78 10.70
C MET A 42 0.87 3.84 11.61
N LYS A 43 -0.37 3.68 12.00
CA LYS A 43 -1.03 4.57 12.95
C LYS A 43 -0.32 4.51 14.31
N ALA A 44 -0.02 3.30 14.80
CA ALA A 44 0.66 3.11 16.07
C ALA A 44 2.07 3.70 16.07
N ALA A 45 2.74 3.69 14.91
CA ALA A 45 4.07 4.25 14.77
C ALA A 45 4.08 5.77 14.51
N GLY A 46 2.91 6.41 14.52
CA GLY A 46 2.82 7.85 14.31
C GLY A 46 2.81 8.28 12.84
N HIS A 47 2.59 7.36 11.92
CA HIS A 47 2.62 7.62 10.48
C HIS A 47 1.25 7.57 9.81
N LYS A 48 0.20 7.84 10.55
CA LYS A 48 -1.17 7.79 10.01
C LYS A 48 -1.38 8.72 8.82
N LYS A 49 -0.74 9.88 8.81
CA LYS A 49 -0.95 10.90 7.79
C LYS A 49 0.01 10.79 6.62
N ASP A 50 1.25 10.42 6.89
CA ASP A 50 2.29 10.41 5.86
C ASP A 50 2.48 9.06 5.16
N VAL A 51 1.87 8.01 5.69
CA VAL A 51 1.81 6.70 5.04
C VAL A 51 0.36 6.33 4.82
N ARG A 52 0.00 6.14 3.56
CA ARG A 52 -1.35 5.73 3.20
C ARG A 52 -1.34 4.27 2.79
N VAL A 53 -2.16 3.45 3.44
CA VAL A 53 -2.33 2.05 3.08
C VAL A 53 -3.69 1.91 2.42
N ALA A 54 -3.73 1.41 1.20
CA ALA A 54 -4.96 1.22 0.46
C ALA A 54 -5.03 -0.20 -0.07
N ARG A 55 -6.21 -0.78 -0.04
CA ARG A 55 -6.46 -2.06 -0.67
C ARG A 55 -6.80 -1.84 -2.13
N VAL A 56 -6.21 -2.66 -2.97
CA VAL A 56 -6.57 -2.68 -4.39
C VAL A 56 -7.02 -4.10 -4.73
N ARG A 57 -7.80 -4.21 -5.78
CA ARG A 57 -8.34 -5.49 -6.15
C ARG A 57 -7.27 -6.44 -6.68
N CYS A 58 -6.44 -5.94 -7.58
CA CYS A 58 -5.36 -6.73 -8.15
C CYS A 58 -4.28 -5.80 -8.67
N LEU A 59 -3.01 -6.16 -8.42
CA LEU A 59 -1.86 -5.41 -8.91
C LEU A 59 -1.28 -6.00 -10.20
N GLY A 60 -1.91 -7.03 -10.75
CA GLY A 60 -1.37 -7.73 -11.90
C GLY A 60 -0.26 -8.70 -11.57
N ILE A 61 0.06 -8.82 -10.30
CA ILE A 61 1.03 -9.77 -9.78
C ILE A 61 0.24 -10.89 -9.12
N CYS A 62 0.38 -12.10 -9.62
CA CYS A 62 -0.40 -13.25 -9.12
C CYS A 62 0.53 -14.30 -8.53
N PRO A 63 1.05 -14.08 -7.32
CA PRO A 63 1.92 -15.07 -6.71
C PRO A 63 1.13 -16.31 -6.32
N LYS A 64 1.77 -17.45 -6.31
CA LYS A 64 1.15 -18.70 -5.86
C LYS A 64 0.90 -18.65 -4.36
N ARG A 65 1.75 -17.96 -3.64
CA ARG A 65 1.63 -17.76 -2.20
C ARG A 65 2.01 -16.34 -1.86
N GLY A 66 1.44 -15.84 -0.79
CA GLY A 66 1.75 -14.52 -0.31
C GLY A 66 0.88 -13.43 -0.92
N VAL A 67 1.16 -12.23 -0.59
CA VAL A 67 0.38 -11.04 -0.97
C VAL A 67 1.28 -10.07 -1.73
N ALA A 68 0.80 -9.61 -2.87
CA ALA A 68 1.49 -8.58 -3.64
C ALA A 68 1.26 -7.22 -3.02
N VAL A 69 2.32 -6.45 -2.85
CA VAL A 69 2.29 -5.11 -2.26
C VAL A 69 3.13 -4.19 -3.13
N THR A 70 2.60 -3.03 -3.46
CA THR A 70 3.35 -1.99 -4.17
C THR A 70 3.53 -0.80 -3.25
N ILE A 71 4.75 -0.31 -3.16
CA ILE A 71 5.11 0.83 -2.33
C ILE A 71 5.60 1.94 -3.24
N ALA A 72 4.94 3.08 -3.18
CA ALA A 72 5.28 4.25 -3.96
C ALA A 72 5.39 5.45 -3.04
N GLY A 73 6.00 6.50 -3.52
CA GLY A 73 6.09 7.72 -2.74
C GLY A 73 6.81 8.81 -3.51
N PRO A 74 6.67 10.08 -3.07
CA PRO A 74 7.22 11.20 -3.82
C PRO A 74 8.76 11.23 -3.84
N ALA A 75 9.39 10.65 -2.84
CA ALA A 75 10.85 10.69 -2.70
C ALA A 75 11.48 9.30 -2.80
N ARG A 76 10.79 8.35 -3.43
CA ARG A 76 11.28 6.98 -3.55
C ARG A 76 10.88 6.37 -4.88
N GLN A 77 11.63 5.38 -5.28
CA GLN A 77 11.32 4.58 -6.46
C GLN A 77 10.18 3.62 -6.12
N THR A 78 9.22 3.50 -7.04
CA THR A 78 8.14 2.54 -6.88
C THR A 78 8.69 1.12 -6.85
N GLN A 79 8.23 0.35 -5.89
CA GLN A 79 8.72 -0.99 -5.63
C GLN A 79 7.56 -1.94 -5.41
N SER A 80 7.60 -3.10 -6.06
CA SER A 80 6.60 -4.14 -5.83
C SER A 80 7.26 -5.36 -5.23
N VAL A 81 6.63 -5.90 -4.20
CA VAL A 81 7.14 -7.06 -3.47
C VAL A 81 6.02 -8.08 -3.27
N VAL A 82 6.39 -9.31 -3.03
CA VAL A 82 5.47 -10.35 -2.58
C VAL A 82 5.89 -10.74 -1.17
N ILE A 83 4.98 -10.60 -0.23
CA ILE A 83 5.26 -10.92 1.16
C ILE A 83 4.58 -12.22 1.56
N THR A 84 5.31 -13.09 2.22
CA THR A 84 4.82 -14.36 2.74
C THR A 84 5.03 -14.39 4.25
N GLY A 85 4.53 -15.41 4.89
CA GLY A 85 4.70 -15.59 6.32
C GLY A 85 3.47 -15.14 7.10
N LYS A 86 3.57 -15.22 8.41
CA LYS A 86 2.48 -14.82 9.30
C LYS A 86 2.33 -13.29 9.28
N ASP A 87 1.11 -12.83 9.48
CA ASP A 87 0.78 -11.40 9.39
C ASP A 87 1.68 -10.53 10.26
N HIS A 88 1.99 -10.98 11.46
CA HIS A 88 2.88 -10.23 12.35
C HIS A 88 4.25 -10.00 11.74
N ALA A 89 4.87 -11.06 11.24
CA ALA A 89 6.19 -10.98 10.61
C ALA A 89 6.13 -10.21 9.29
N ALA A 90 5.05 -10.39 8.54
CA ALA A 90 4.85 -9.67 7.29
C ALA A 90 4.75 -8.16 7.50
N VAL A 91 3.99 -7.74 8.50
CA VAL A 91 3.85 -6.33 8.86
C VAL A 91 5.20 -5.73 9.25
N GLU A 92 5.97 -6.45 10.05
CA GLU A 92 7.29 -6.01 10.48
C GLU A 92 8.24 -5.85 9.29
N ALA A 93 8.26 -6.83 8.40
CA ALA A 93 9.12 -6.80 7.22
C ALA A 93 8.75 -5.65 6.28
N LEU A 94 7.46 -5.45 6.05
CA LEU A 94 6.97 -4.34 5.21
C LEU A 94 7.27 -3.00 5.86
N GLY A 95 7.09 -2.90 7.16
CA GLY A 95 7.41 -1.67 7.90
C GLY A 95 8.86 -1.25 7.73
N ALA A 96 9.77 -2.20 7.72
CA ALA A 96 11.19 -1.93 7.52
C ALA A 96 11.50 -1.38 6.12
N VAL A 97 10.71 -1.77 5.12
CA VAL A 97 10.85 -1.24 3.76
C VAL A 97 10.21 0.13 3.62
N ILE A 98 9.04 0.31 4.23
CA ILE A 98 8.28 1.56 4.15
C ILE A 98 8.98 2.69 4.91
N LEU A 99 9.52 2.37 6.09
CA LEU A 99 10.16 3.32 6.99
C LEU A 99 11.64 2.96 7.16
N PRO A 100 12.46 3.15 6.13
CA PRO A 100 13.89 2.83 6.23
C PRO A 100 14.60 3.80 7.17
N GLY A 101 15.42 3.28 7.99
CA GLY A 101 16.24 4.07 8.91
C GLY A 101 15.82 4.05 10.30
#